data_512238c5f46003e10d254113a9289178
#
_entry.id   512238c5f46003e10d254113a9289178
#
_cell.length_a   1.000
_cell.length_b   1.000
_cell.length_c   1.000
_cell.angle_alpha   90.00
_cell.angle_beta   90.00
_cell.angle_gamma   90.00
#
_symmetry.space_group_name_H-M   'P 1'
#
loop_
_entity.id
_entity.type
_entity.pdbx_description
1 polymer ?
#
loop_
_entity_poly.entity_id
_entity_poly.type
_entity_poly.pdbx_seq_one_letter_code
_entity_poly.pdbx_strand_id
1 'polypeptide(L)'
;ISSGLVGSEMCIRDRLSNAGATRIITLDIHSEQIQGFFSFPMDNIYTANLMVKGLLDQYEVEDLQVVSPDTGGVIRARSVAKTLGVQDLAIIDKRREKANESEVINLIGDVEGKVCIVPDDLIDTAGTLSNASHALKEKGAKEIIAYITHPVLSGNAIENLNQSSIDKLVVSNSIDIGDKSKKCPKIDVFDIAPILSQAITRLMTGESVSELFRSVSYTHLTLPTNGE
;
A
#
# COMPACT_ATOMS: atom_id res chain seq x y z
N ILE A 1 -5.13 22.56 3.12
CA ILE A 1 -3.80 22.15 3.59
C ILE A 1 -3.74 22.54 5.04
N SER A 2 -3.76 21.55 5.95
CA SER A 2 -3.71 21.80 7.38
C SER A 2 -2.36 22.42 7.75
N SER A 3 -2.37 23.65 8.26
CA SER A 3 -1.17 24.39 8.68
C SER A 3 -0.35 23.72 9.81
N GLY A 4 -0.88 22.66 10.41
CA GLY A 4 -0.22 21.88 11.45
C GLY A 4 0.81 20.86 10.93
N LEU A 5 0.63 20.33 9.71
CA LEU A 5 1.54 19.33 9.13
C LEU A 5 2.88 19.95 8.70
N VAL A 6 2.87 21.11 8.07
CA VAL A 6 4.10 21.79 7.59
C VAL A 6 5.06 22.14 8.73
N GLY A 7 4.55 22.50 9.90
CA GLY A 7 5.39 22.81 11.08
C GLY A 7 6.08 21.58 11.68
N SER A 8 5.39 20.43 11.75
CA SER A 8 5.94 19.19 12.32
C SER A 8 7.00 18.55 11.41
N GLU A 9 6.80 18.57 10.10
CA GLU A 9 7.74 18.04 9.11
C GLU A 9 9.07 18.80 9.12
N MET A 10 9.02 20.13 9.18
CA MET A 10 10.23 20.96 9.33
C MET A 10 10.95 20.66 10.65
N CYS A 11 10.25 20.47 11.76
CA CYS A 11 10.85 20.11 13.04
C CYS A 11 11.54 18.74 13.00
N ILE A 12 10.96 17.73 12.35
CA ILE A 12 11.56 16.40 12.20
C ILE A 12 12.84 16.51 11.37
N ARG A 13 12.78 17.21 10.21
CA ARG A 13 13.95 17.45 9.37
C ARG A 13 15.09 18.09 10.16
N ASP A 14 14.82 19.20 10.86
CA ASP A 14 15.84 19.94 11.59
C ASP A 14 16.46 19.10 12.70
N ARG A 15 15.67 18.31 13.41
CA ARG A 15 16.18 17.40 14.45
C ARG A 15 17.10 16.33 13.86
N LEU A 16 16.70 15.69 12.74
CA LEU A 16 17.52 14.68 12.09
C LEU A 16 18.81 15.27 11.51
N SER A 17 18.73 16.45 10.88
CA SER A 17 19.90 17.17 10.37
C SER A 17 20.87 17.54 11.50
N ASN A 18 20.37 18.08 12.61
CA ASN A 18 21.19 18.46 13.77
C ASN A 18 21.78 17.23 14.49
N ALA A 19 21.13 16.09 14.42
CA ALA A 19 21.65 14.82 14.91
C ALA A 19 22.72 14.21 14.00
N GLY A 20 23.04 14.84 12.86
CA GLY A 20 24.10 14.40 11.95
C GLY A 20 23.66 13.39 10.90
N ALA A 21 22.34 13.24 10.64
CA ALA A 21 21.88 12.40 9.56
C ALA A 21 22.34 12.95 8.21
N THR A 22 22.95 12.10 7.39
CA THR A 22 23.43 12.43 6.04
C THR A 22 22.59 11.80 4.93
N ARG A 23 21.73 10.84 5.27
CA ARG A 23 20.78 10.18 4.38
C ARG A 23 19.64 9.56 5.20
N ILE A 24 18.46 9.46 4.60
CA ILE A 24 17.28 8.84 5.21
C ILE A 24 16.73 7.79 4.26
N ILE A 25 16.33 6.65 4.83
CA ILE A 25 15.49 5.67 4.16
C ILE A 25 14.13 5.68 4.84
N THR A 26 13.08 5.73 4.07
CA THR A 26 11.69 5.59 4.52
C THR A 26 11.01 4.45 3.78
N LEU A 27 9.90 3.99 4.32
CA LEU A 27 9.08 2.94 3.73
C LEU A 27 7.67 3.49 3.52
N ASP A 28 7.19 3.49 2.27
CA ASP A 28 5.83 3.90 1.86
C ASP A 28 5.34 5.15 2.62
N ILE A 29 6.09 6.24 2.51
CA ILE A 29 5.77 7.49 3.21
C ILE A 29 4.41 8.03 2.76
N HIS A 30 3.60 8.48 3.71
CA HIS A 30 2.23 8.96 3.44
C HIS A 30 2.21 10.20 2.52
N SER A 31 3.14 11.11 2.70
CA SER A 31 3.24 12.34 1.90
C SER A 31 4.61 12.40 1.22
N GLU A 32 4.65 12.16 -0.09
CA GLU A 32 5.90 12.19 -0.87
C GLU A 32 6.57 13.58 -0.89
N GLN A 33 5.77 14.64 -0.69
CA GLN A 33 6.29 16.02 -0.61
C GLN A 33 7.29 16.21 0.53
N ILE A 34 7.26 15.37 1.56
CA ILE A 34 8.22 15.39 2.68
C ILE A 34 9.66 15.28 2.18
N GLN A 35 9.92 14.54 1.10
CA GLN A 35 11.25 14.40 0.51
C GLN A 35 11.85 15.74 0.10
N GLY A 36 11.04 16.69 -0.35
CA GLY A 36 11.48 18.04 -0.76
C GLY A 36 11.94 18.93 0.39
N PHE A 37 11.66 18.57 1.64
CA PHE A 37 12.10 19.37 2.80
C PHE A 37 13.51 19.03 3.28
N PHE A 38 14.07 17.88 2.89
CA PHE A 38 15.42 17.48 3.31
C PHE A 38 16.50 18.07 2.41
N SER A 39 17.60 18.55 3.02
CA SER A 39 18.79 19.05 2.32
C SER A 39 19.80 17.95 1.97
N PHE A 40 19.53 16.71 2.36
CA PHE A 40 20.31 15.52 2.07
C PHE A 40 19.42 14.44 1.46
N PRO A 41 20.00 13.40 0.81
CA PRO A 41 19.23 12.37 0.13
C PRO A 41 18.22 11.66 1.02
N MET A 42 17.01 11.47 0.52
CA MET A 42 15.97 10.68 1.15
C MET A 42 15.44 9.67 0.14
N ASP A 43 15.54 8.38 0.46
CA ASP A 43 15.06 7.29 -0.37
C ASP A 43 13.76 6.72 0.23
N ASN A 44 12.67 6.75 -0.54
CA ASN A 44 11.43 6.11 -0.15
C ASN A 44 11.33 4.73 -0.80
N ILE A 45 11.21 3.70 0.02
CA ILE A 45 11.09 2.30 -0.40
C ILE A 45 9.60 1.95 -0.48
N TYR A 46 9.20 1.24 -1.54
CA TYR A 46 7.83 0.83 -1.76
C TYR A 46 7.67 -0.68 -1.59
N THR A 47 6.65 -1.10 -0.84
CA THR A 47 6.35 -2.53 -0.60
C THR A 47 5.57 -3.17 -1.75
N ALA A 48 5.10 -2.39 -2.72
CA ALA A 48 4.26 -2.84 -3.83
C ALA A 48 4.82 -4.09 -4.57
N ASN A 49 6.15 -4.18 -4.76
CA ASN A 49 6.75 -5.34 -5.42
C ASN A 49 6.62 -6.65 -4.61
N LEU A 50 6.65 -6.56 -3.27
CA LEU A 50 6.42 -7.72 -2.41
C LEU A 50 4.98 -8.20 -2.50
N MET A 51 4.04 -7.25 -2.49
CA MET A 51 2.61 -7.51 -2.70
C MET A 51 2.34 -8.20 -4.03
N VAL A 52 2.83 -7.62 -5.13
CA VAL A 52 2.60 -8.12 -6.49
C VAL A 52 3.05 -9.56 -6.61
N LYS A 53 4.23 -9.89 -6.11
CA LYS A 53 4.74 -11.27 -6.15
C LYS A 53 3.78 -12.24 -5.45
N GLY A 54 3.37 -11.93 -4.23
CA GLY A 54 2.46 -12.79 -3.46
C GLY A 54 1.08 -12.95 -4.09
N LEU A 55 0.60 -11.94 -4.82
CA LEU A 55 -0.68 -12.01 -5.55
C LEU A 55 -0.58 -12.86 -6.82
N LEU A 56 0.47 -12.67 -7.62
CA LEU A 56 0.67 -13.43 -8.88
C LEU A 56 0.97 -14.92 -8.63
N ASP A 57 1.44 -15.28 -7.45
CA ASP A 57 1.58 -16.69 -7.05
C ASP A 57 0.22 -17.37 -6.76
N GLN A 58 -0.88 -16.61 -6.59
CA GLN A 58 -2.18 -17.10 -6.16
C GLN A 58 -3.32 -16.84 -7.13
N TYR A 59 -3.21 -15.79 -7.96
CA TYR A 59 -4.29 -15.32 -8.84
C TYR A 59 -3.78 -15.04 -10.24
N GLU A 60 -4.64 -15.28 -11.23
CA GLU A 60 -4.40 -14.82 -12.60
C GLU A 60 -4.71 -13.32 -12.72
N VAL A 61 -3.95 -12.62 -13.58
CA VAL A 61 -4.07 -11.16 -13.73
C VAL A 61 -5.48 -10.74 -14.15
N GLU A 62 -6.12 -11.54 -14.98
CA GLU A 62 -7.46 -11.30 -15.52
C GLU A 62 -8.55 -11.34 -14.43
N ASP A 63 -8.31 -12.03 -13.33
CA ASP A 63 -9.23 -12.10 -12.20
C ASP A 63 -9.07 -10.92 -11.24
N LEU A 64 -7.95 -10.19 -11.34
CA LEU A 64 -7.64 -9.10 -10.44
C LEU A 64 -8.26 -7.77 -10.90
N GLN A 65 -8.70 -6.98 -9.93
CA GLN A 65 -9.08 -5.58 -10.11
C GLN A 65 -8.45 -4.75 -9.01
N VAL A 66 -7.64 -3.76 -9.38
CA VAL A 66 -7.09 -2.83 -8.38
C VAL A 66 -8.10 -1.72 -8.11
N VAL A 67 -8.33 -1.44 -6.83
CA VAL A 67 -9.31 -0.47 -6.37
C VAL A 67 -8.64 0.59 -5.49
N SER A 68 -8.80 1.85 -5.84
CA SER A 68 -8.42 2.95 -4.95
C SER A 68 -9.49 3.16 -3.89
N PRO A 69 -9.15 3.16 -2.58
CA PRO A 69 -10.13 3.32 -1.51
C PRO A 69 -10.71 4.74 -1.41
N ASP A 70 -10.07 5.70 -2.08
CA ASP A 70 -10.52 7.08 -2.21
C ASP A 70 -9.81 7.78 -3.38
N THR A 71 -10.12 9.05 -3.62
CA THR A 71 -9.49 9.84 -4.69
C THR A 71 -8.02 10.17 -4.41
N GLY A 72 -7.59 10.21 -3.15
CA GLY A 72 -6.19 10.46 -2.75
C GLY A 72 -5.27 9.28 -3.04
N GLY A 73 -5.76 8.06 -2.93
CA GLY A 73 -5.01 6.82 -3.18
C GLY A 73 -4.81 6.44 -4.65
N VAL A 74 -5.40 7.18 -5.61
CA VAL A 74 -5.41 6.82 -7.05
C VAL A 74 -4.00 6.64 -7.63
N ILE A 75 -3.05 7.48 -7.26
CA ILE A 75 -1.66 7.39 -7.78
C ILE A 75 -1.03 6.07 -7.33
N ARG A 76 -1.18 5.72 -6.05
CA ARG A 76 -0.67 4.45 -5.49
C ARG A 76 -1.35 3.25 -6.15
N ALA A 77 -2.67 3.24 -6.21
CA ALA A 77 -3.43 2.17 -6.83
C ALA A 77 -3.04 1.98 -8.30
N ARG A 78 -2.81 3.07 -9.05
CA ARG A 78 -2.35 3.01 -10.43
C ARG A 78 -0.96 2.43 -10.57
N SER A 79 -0.04 2.74 -9.66
CA SER A 79 1.30 2.16 -9.64
C SER A 79 1.23 0.65 -9.41
N VAL A 80 0.40 0.21 -8.47
CA VAL A 80 0.17 -1.21 -8.19
C VAL A 80 -0.46 -1.92 -9.39
N ALA A 81 -1.51 -1.35 -9.99
CA ALA A 81 -2.16 -1.90 -11.18
C ALA A 81 -1.17 -2.09 -12.34
N LYS A 82 -0.34 -1.08 -12.60
CA LYS A 82 0.72 -1.15 -13.62
C LYS A 82 1.71 -2.28 -13.34
N THR A 83 2.13 -2.46 -12.09
CA THR A 83 3.08 -3.51 -11.71
C THR A 83 2.47 -4.91 -11.79
N LEU A 84 1.18 -5.05 -11.47
CA LEU A 84 0.41 -6.29 -11.63
C LEU A 84 0.08 -6.61 -13.09
N GLY A 85 0.16 -5.64 -14.01
CA GLY A 85 -0.30 -5.79 -15.40
C GLY A 85 -1.82 -5.61 -15.57
N VAL A 86 -2.53 -5.14 -14.54
CA VAL A 86 -3.96 -4.82 -14.60
C VAL A 86 -4.13 -3.47 -15.32
N GLN A 87 -4.97 -3.43 -16.37
CA GLN A 87 -5.12 -2.24 -17.22
C GLN A 87 -6.06 -1.20 -16.60
N ASP A 88 -7.17 -1.65 -16.04
CA ASP A 88 -8.21 -0.79 -15.51
C ASP A 88 -8.10 -0.61 -14.00
N LEU A 89 -8.54 0.55 -13.52
CA LEU A 89 -8.56 0.91 -12.12
C LEU A 89 -9.99 1.22 -11.70
N ALA A 90 -10.45 0.62 -10.61
CA ALA A 90 -11.67 1.07 -9.96
C ALA A 90 -11.35 2.11 -8.87
N ILE A 91 -12.27 3.05 -8.66
CA ILE A 91 -12.09 4.15 -7.70
C ILE A 91 -13.35 4.28 -6.87
N ILE A 92 -13.19 4.34 -5.56
CA ILE A 92 -14.26 4.67 -4.63
C ILE A 92 -14.27 6.19 -4.46
N ASP A 93 -15.30 6.83 -5.02
CA ASP A 93 -15.55 8.26 -4.88
C ASP A 93 -16.56 8.49 -3.76
N LYS A 94 -16.10 9.17 -2.70
CA LYS A 94 -16.91 9.49 -1.53
C LYS A 94 -17.36 10.92 -1.62
N ARG A 95 -18.66 11.14 -1.76
CA ARG A 95 -19.26 12.47 -1.77
C ARG A 95 -20.12 12.70 -0.54
N ARG A 96 -19.83 13.76 0.17
CA ARG A 96 -20.72 14.34 1.20
C ARG A 96 -21.46 15.49 0.54
N GLU A 97 -22.74 15.32 0.27
CA GLU A 97 -23.56 16.39 -0.31
C GLU A 97 -23.83 17.51 0.70
N LYS A 98 -23.93 17.18 1.99
CA LYS A 98 -24.07 18.15 3.10
C LYS A 98 -23.43 17.64 4.39
N ALA A 99 -23.01 18.57 5.26
CA ALA A 99 -22.61 18.25 6.62
C ALA A 99 -23.80 17.65 7.37
N ASN A 100 -23.70 16.40 7.85
CA ASN A 100 -24.70 15.57 8.53
C ASN A 100 -25.58 14.66 7.66
N GLU A 101 -25.31 14.51 6.35
CA GLU A 101 -25.90 13.45 5.54
C GLU A 101 -24.98 12.22 5.49
N SER A 102 -25.57 11.03 5.26
CA SER A 102 -24.82 9.79 5.07
C SER A 102 -23.90 9.92 3.84
N GLU A 103 -22.69 9.44 4.00
CA GLU A 103 -21.68 9.45 2.93
C GLU A 103 -22.17 8.59 1.75
N VAL A 104 -22.35 9.19 0.57
CA VAL A 104 -22.67 8.45 -0.64
C VAL A 104 -21.38 7.92 -1.22
N ILE A 105 -21.28 6.59 -1.31
CA ILE A 105 -20.15 5.91 -1.92
C ILE A 105 -20.51 5.61 -3.37
N ASN A 106 -19.78 6.19 -4.31
CA ASN A 106 -19.90 5.89 -5.72
C ASN A 106 -18.67 5.10 -6.20
N LEU A 107 -18.89 3.98 -6.88
CA LEU A 107 -17.84 3.18 -7.49
C LEU A 107 -17.71 3.55 -8.96
N ILE A 108 -16.52 3.95 -9.37
CA ILE A 108 -16.14 4.17 -10.77
C ILE A 108 -15.32 2.95 -11.20
N GLY A 109 -15.68 2.31 -12.29
CA GLY A 109 -15.06 1.06 -12.77
C GLY A 109 -15.89 -0.17 -12.43
N ASP A 110 -15.43 -1.33 -12.90
CA ASP A 110 -16.12 -2.61 -12.74
C ASP A 110 -15.36 -3.53 -11.77
N VAL A 111 -16.09 -4.17 -10.87
CA VAL A 111 -15.56 -5.10 -9.87
C VAL A 111 -16.33 -6.40 -9.80
N GLU A 112 -17.35 -6.58 -10.65
CA GLU A 112 -18.21 -7.76 -10.63
C GLU A 112 -17.42 -9.04 -10.93
N GLY A 113 -17.49 -10.01 -10.03
CA GLY A 113 -16.78 -11.29 -10.14
C GLY A 113 -15.27 -11.21 -9.96
N LYS A 114 -14.68 -10.03 -9.68
CA LYS A 114 -13.26 -9.83 -9.55
C LYS A 114 -12.73 -9.99 -8.13
N VAL A 115 -11.46 -10.33 -8.01
CA VAL A 115 -10.67 -10.23 -6.78
C VAL A 115 -10.16 -8.80 -6.68
N CYS A 116 -10.74 -8.03 -5.77
CA CYS A 116 -10.43 -6.61 -5.57
C CYS A 116 -9.22 -6.43 -4.67
N ILE A 117 -8.17 -5.81 -5.20
CA ILE A 117 -6.96 -5.46 -4.46
C ILE A 117 -7.04 -3.99 -4.06
N VAL A 118 -7.05 -3.72 -2.76
CA VAL A 118 -7.15 -2.35 -2.20
C VAL A 118 -5.83 -1.98 -1.54
N PRO A 119 -4.89 -1.34 -2.26
CA PRO A 119 -3.60 -0.93 -1.70
C PRO A 119 -3.72 0.41 -0.97
N ASP A 120 -3.10 0.49 0.21
CA ASP A 120 -2.93 1.76 0.92
C ASP A 120 -1.61 1.77 1.71
N ASP A 121 -1.14 2.95 2.16
CA ASP A 121 0.08 3.06 2.95
C ASP A 121 -0.17 2.77 4.43
N LEU A 122 -1.27 3.26 4.98
CA LEU A 122 -1.57 3.05 6.38
C LEU A 122 -3.04 2.73 6.64
N ILE A 123 -3.28 1.98 7.70
CA ILE A 123 -4.60 1.76 8.27
C ILE A 123 -4.60 2.16 9.74
N ASP A 124 -5.46 3.11 10.10
CA ASP A 124 -5.62 3.57 11.48
C ASP A 124 -6.86 2.94 12.11
N THR A 125 -8.03 3.57 12.03
CA THR A 125 -9.27 3.06 12.62
C THR A 125 -10.02 2.04 11.78
N ALA A 126 -9.60 1.80 10.55
CA ALA A 126 -10.21 0.91 9.54
C ALA A 126 -11.64 1.29 9.10
N GLY A 127 -12.20 2.41 9.55
CA GLY A 127 -13.57 2.80 9.18
C GLY A 127 -13.73 3.05 7.68
N THR A 128 -12.82 3.80 7.07
CA THR A 128 -12.81 4.07 5.63
C THR A 128 -12.75 2.80 4.81
N LEU A 129 -11.84 1.90 5.17
CA LEU A 129 -11.63 0.63 4.46
C LEU A 129 -12.82 -0.32 4.65
N SER A 130 -13.43 -0.35 5.84
CA SER A 130 -14.64 -1.12 6.11
C SER A 130 -15.80 -0.68 5.21
N ASN A 131 -16.08 0.64 5.15
CA ASN A 131 -17.15 1.18 4.30
C ASN A 131 -16.88 0.89 2.81
N ALA A 132 -15.64 1.06 2.38
CA ALA A 132 -15.21 0.72 1.02
C ALA A 132 -15.48 -0.74 0.69
N SER A 133 -15.17 -1.67 1.61
CA SER A 133 -15.35 -3.10 1.40
C SER A 133 -16.83 -3.49 1.26
N HIS A 134 -17.73 -2.88 2.02
CA HIS A 134 -19.17 -3.12 1.88
C HIS A 134 -19.66 -2.70 0.48
N ALA A 135 -19.27 -1.50 0.03
CA ALA A 135 -19.65 -1.03 -1.29
C ALA A 135 -19.12 -1.93 -2.42
N LEU A 136 -17.89 -2.44 -2.31
CA LEU A 136 -17.33 -3.39 -3.28
C LEU A 136 -18.10 -4.71 -3.29
N LYS A 137 -18.47 -5.23 -2.11
CA LYS A 137 -19.24 -6.47 -2.00
C LYS A 137 -20.65 -6.32 -2.58
N GLU A 138 -21.31 -5.19 -2.34
CA GLU A 138 -22.62 -4.87 -2.94
C GLU A 138 -22.55 -4.76 -4.48
N LYS A 139 -21.39 -4.40 -5.03
CA LYS A 139 -21.13 -4.33 -6.48
C LYS A 139 -20.64 -5.65 -7.08
N GLY A 140 -20.69 -6.74 -6.33
CA GLY A 140 -20.40 -8.09 -6.83
C GLY A 140 -18.93 -8.49 -6.79
N ALA A 141 -18.07 -7.81 -6.03
CA ALA A 141 -16.70 -8.25 -5.84
C ALA A 141 -16.68 -9.68 -5.27
N LYS A 142 -15.90 -10.57 -5.91
CA LYS A 142 -15.74 -11.97 -5.51
C LYS A 142 -14.99 -12.08 -4.18
N GLU A 143 -13.88 -11.39 -4.11
CA GLU A 143 -12.99 -11.36 -2.95
C GLU A 143 -12.40 -9.95 -2.78
N ILE A 144 -12.14 -9.53 -1.54
CA ILE A 144 -11.58 -8.21 -1.24
C ILE A 144 -10.34 -8.40 -0.38
N ILE A 145 -9.19 -8.05 -0.94
CA ILE A 145 -7.88 -8.12 -0.29
C ILE A 145 -7.36 -6.70 -0.11
N ALA A 146 -7.27 -6.24 1.13
CA ALA A 146 -6.59 -4.99 1.44
C ALA A 146 -5.12 -5.25 1.69
N TYR A 147 -4.25 -4.43 1.11
CA TYR A 147 -2.81 -4.52 1.27
C TYR A 147 -2.24 -3.21 1.80
N ILE A 148 -1.76 -3.24 3.03
CA ILE A 148 -1.43 -2.03 3.79
C ILE A 148 0.00 -2.13 4.33
N THR A 149 0.79 -1.10 4.13
CA THR A 149 2.17 -1.09 4.64
C THR A 149 2.22 -0.86 6.15
N HIS A 150 1.50 0.15 6.68
CA HIS A 150 1.61 0.55 8.08
C HIS A 150 0.33 0.26 8.88
N PRO A 151 0.29 -0.84 9.66
CA PRO A 151 -0.87 -1.21 10.46
C PRO A 151 -0.89 -0.50 11.82
N VAL A 152 -1.33 0.75 11.88
CA VAL A 152 -1.49 1.48 13.15
C VAL A 152 -2.57 0.81 14.01
N LEU A 153 -3.70 0.49 13.42
CA LEU A 153 -4.80 -0.27 14.00
C LEU A 153 -5.23 0.29 15.37
N SER A 154 -5.47 1.60 15.43
CA SER A 154 -5.88 2.27 16.67
C SER A 154 -7.38 2.16 16.94
N GLY A 155 -7.78 2.50 18.15
CA GLY A 155 -9.19 2.58 18.57
C GLY A 155 -9.96 1.27 18.27
N ASN A 156 -11.07 1.39 17.54
CA ASN A 156 -11.96 0.28 17.20
C ASN A 156 -11.57 -0.47 15.89
N ALA A 157 -10.31 -0.34 15.42
CA ALA A 157 -9.89 -0.90 14.14
C ALA A 157 -10.20 -2.40 14.01
N ILE A 158 -9.94 -3.19 15.04
CA ILE A 158 -10.17 -4.64 15.03
C ILE A 158 -11.67 -4.96 14.94
N GLU A 159 -12.52 -4.19 15.63
CA GLU A 159 -13.96 -4.36 15.56
C GLU A 159 -14.48 -4.01 14.16
N ASN A 160 -14.06 -2.87 13.62
CA ASN A 160 -14.40 -2.46 12.26
C ASN A 160 -13.96 -3.48 11.21
N LEU A 161 -12.75 -4.06 11.34
CA LEU A 161 -12.25 -5.10 10.45
C LEU A 161 -13.07 -6.39 10.54
N ASN A 162 -13.41 -6.83 11.75
CA ASN A 162 -14.22 -8.02 11.93
C ASN A 162 -15.61 -7.89 11.32
N GLN A 163 -16.21 -6.68 11.38
CA GLN A 163 -17.50 -6.35 10.81
C GLN A 163 -17.44 -6.04 9.31
N SER A 164 -16.27 -5.76 8.75
CA SER A 164 -16.09 -5.41 7.34
C SER A 164 -16.33 -6.60 6.39
N SER A 165 -16.57 -6.29 5.12
CA SER A 165 -16.61 -7.27 4.03
C SER A 165 -15.23 -7.59 3.44
N ILE A 166 -14.14 -7.18 4.09
CA ILE A 166 -12.79 -7.57 3.72
C ILE A 166 -12.62 -9.07 3.98
N ASP A 167 -12.14 -9.80 2.99
CA ASP A 167 -11.84 -11.21 3.12
C ASP A 167 -10.43 -11.41 3.72
N LYS A 168 -9.46 -10.58 3.30
CA LYS A 168 -8.07 -10.64 3.75
C LYS A 168 -7.47 -9.25 3.91
N LEU A 169 -6.77 -9.01 5.02
CA LEU A 169 -5.98 -7.81 5.28
C LEU A 169 -4.50 -8.22 5.39
N VAL A 170 -3.71 -7.89 4.38
CA VAL A 170 -2.27 -8.16 4.35
C VAL A 170 -1.54 -6.90 4.82
N VAL A 171 -0.78 -6.99 5.90
CA VAL A 171 -0.05 -5.86 6.49
C VAL A 171 1.42 -6.19 6.66
N SER A 172 2.27 -5.16 6.66
CA SER A 172 3.68 -5.38 6.98
C SER A 172 3.93 -5.43 8.49
N ASN A 173 5.11 -5.91 8.87
CA ASN A 173 5.62 -5.84 10.24
C ASN A 173 6.33 -4.50 10.55
N SER A 174 6.05 -3.42 9.81
CA SER A 174 6.61 -2.08 10.07
C SER A 174 6.20 -1.49 11.42
N ILE A 175 5.02 -1.91 11.91
CA ILE A 175 4.49 -1.59 13.23
C ILE A 175 4.11 -2.92 13.89
N ASP A 176 4.56 -3.13 15.12
CA ASP A 176 4.17 -4.29 15.90
C ASP A 176 2.68 -4.20 16.28
N ILE A 177 1.90 -5.13 15.79
CA ILE A 177 0.46 -5.21 16.07
C ILE A 177 0.12 -6.07 17.29
N GLY A 178 1.12 -6.72 17.90
CA GLY A 178 0.97 -7.56 19.09
C GLY A 178 -0.11 -8.62 18.92
N ASP A 179 -1.02 -8.73 19.89
CA ASP A 179 -2.11 -9.72 19.86
C ASP A 179 -3.31 -9.35 18.96
N LYS A 180 -3.24 -8.25 18.20
CA LYS A 180 -4.36 -7.84 17.33
C LYS A 180 -4.64 -8.85 16.22
N SER A 181 -3.61 -9.50 15.67
CA SER A 181 -3.76 -10.58 14.68
C SER A 181 -4.56 -11.78 15.22
N LYS A 182 -4.39 -12.11 16.50
CA LYS A 182 -5.17 -13.19 17.16
C LYS A 182 -6.66 -12.84 17.30
N LYS A 183 -6.99 -11.53 17.37
CA LYS A 183 -8.37 -11.03 17.53
C LYS A 183 -9.07 -10.81 16.19
N CYS A 184 -8.34 -10.79 15.08
CA CYS A 184 -8.87 -10.65 13.73
C CYS A 184 -8.17 -11.64 12.79
N PRO A 185 -8.76 -12.81 12.52
CA PRO A 185 -8.15 -13.86 11.69
C PRO A 185 -7.98 -13.48 10.22
N LYS A 186 -8.54 -12.34 9.80
CA LYS A 186 -8.36 -11.80 8.44
C LYS A 186 -6.97 -11.19 8.22
N ILE A 187 -6.20 -10.94 9.31
CA ILE A 187 -4.91 -10.25 9.23
C ILE A 187 -3.79 -11.26 8.97
N ASP A 188 -3.12 -11.06 7.84
CA ASP A 188 -1.84 -11.69 7.51
C ASP A 188 -0.71 -10.67 7.60
N VAL A 189 0.43 -11.07 8.16
CA VAL A 189 1.60 -10.20 8.31
C VAL A 189 2.73 -10.66 7.41
N PHE A 190 3.26 -9.75 6.56
CA PHE A 190 4.45 -10.01 5.77
C PHE A 190 5.68 -9.28 6.34
N ASP A 191 6.86 -9.85 6.08
CA ASP A 191 8.13 -9.32 6.60
C ASP A 191 8.77 -8.35 5.60
N ILE A 192 9.10 -7.13 6.07
CA ILE A 192 9.80 -6.11 5.29
C ILE A 192 11.33 -6.15 5.48
N ALA A 193 11.85 -6.96 6.40
CA ALA A 193 13.28 -7.01 6.65
C ALA A 193 14.12 -7.33 5.39
N PRO A 194 13.68 -8.23 4.49
CA PRO A 194 14.44 -8.53 3.27
C PRO A 194 14.61 -7.30 2.36
N ILE A 195 13.57 -6.51 2.13
CA ILE A 195 13.66 -5.32 1.26
C ILE A 195 14.48 -4.21 1.91
N LEU A 196 14.35 -4.00 3.23
CA LEU A 196 15.16 -3.03 3.96
C LEU A 196 16.64 -3.43 3.97
N SER A 197 16.94 -4.70 4.19
CA SER A 197 18.31 -5.23 4.14
C SER A 197 18.95 -5.00 2.77
N GLN A 198 18.24 -5.28 1.69
CA GLN A 198 18.73 -5.02 0.34
C GLN A 198 18.98 -3.53 0.09
N ALA A 199 18.07 -2.66 0.53
CA ALA A 199 18.24 -1.22 0.39
C ALA A 199 19.47 -0.71 1.15
N ILE A 200 19.66 -1.14 2.40
CA ILE A 200 20.83 -0.79 3.21
C ILE A 200 22.12 -1.29 2.55
N THR A 201 22.14 -2.54 2.08
CA THR A 201 23.31 -3.12 1.41
C THR A 201 23.68 -2.30 0.18
N ARG A 202 22.73 -1.98 -0.70
CA ARG A 202 22.96 -1.17 -1.90
C ARG A 202 23.50 0.22 -1.56
N LEU A 203 23.00 0.85 -0.52
CA LEU A 203 23.52 2.14 -0.05
C LEU A 203 24.95 2.03 0.43
N MET A 204 25.30 0.97 1.14
CA MET A 204 26.67 0.75 1.64
C MET A 204 27.66 0.43 0.53
N THR A 205 27.21 -0.22 -0.56
CA THR A 205 28.03 -0.54 -1.73
C THR A 205 28.04 0.54 -2.81
N GLY A 206 27.27 1.62 -2.64
CA GLY A 206 27.14 2.71 -3.63
C GLY A 206 26.29 2.33 -4.85
N GLU A 207 25.50 1.26 -4.75
CA GLU A 207 24.57 0.84 -5.79
C GLU A 207 23.25 1.63 -5.75
N SER A 208 22.53 1.62 -6.87
CA SER A 208 21.24 2.30 -6.98
C SER A 208 20.13 1.57 -6.21
N VAL A 209 19.49 2.26 -5.26
CA VAL A 209 18.30 1.76 -4.56
C VAL A 209 17.09 1.70 -5.51
N SER A 210 17.03 2.57 -6.53
CA SER A 210 15.91 2.60 -7.48
C SER A 210 15.76 1.29 -8.28
N GLU A 211 16.80 0.47 -8.39
CA GLU A 211 16.69 -0.84 -9.04
C GLU A 211 15.82 -1.84 -8.27
N LEU A 212 15.64 -1.65 -6.95
CA LEU A 212 14.72 -2.46 -6.16
C LEU A 212 13.25 -2.28 -6.58
N PHE A 213 12.94 -1.18 -7.29
CA PHE A 213 11.58 -0.81 -7.72
C PHE A 213 11.35 -0.98 -9.22
N ARG A 214 12.39 -1.32 -9.97
CA ARG A 214 12.18 -1.71 -11.37
C ARG A 214 11.43 -3.03 -11.36
N SER A 215 10.24 -3.04 -12.00
CA SER A 215 9.49 -4.26 -12.25
C SER A 215 10.46 -5.34 -12.72
N VAL A 216 10.34 -6.54 -12.16
CA VAL A 216 11.06 -7.72 -12.68
C VAL A 216 10.54 -7.90 -14.10
N SER A 217 11.22 -7.29 -15.06
CA SER A 217 11.09 -7.63 -16.45
C SER A 217 11.44 -9.11 -16.53
N TYR A 218 10.48 -9.95 -16.89
CA TYR A 218 10.71 -11.35 -17.16
C TYR A 218 11.80 -11.43 -18.23
N THR A 219 13.04 -11.56 -17.84
CA THR A 219 14.07 -12.11 -18.70
C THR A 219 13.76 -13.60 -18.76
N HIS A 220 13.07 -14.01 -19.82
CA HIS A 220 13.08 -15.40 -20.24
C HIS A 220 14.55 -15.82 -20.27
N LEU A 221 14.95 -16.65 -19.32
CA LEU A 221 16.12 -17.50 -19.49
C LEU A 221 15.81 -18.43 -20.66
N THR A 222 16.19 -18.00 -21.84
CA THR A 222 16.30 -18.92 -22.96
C THR A 222 17.36 -19.94 -22.56
N LEU A 223 16.91 -21.14 -22.24
CA LEU A 223 17.79 -22.30 -22.12
C LEU A 223 18.62 -22.39 -23.42
N PRO A 224 19.95 -22.59 -23.33
CA PRO A 224 20.73 -22.83 -24.52
C PRO A 224 20.18 -24.10 -25.16
N THR A 225 19.63 -23.98 -26.38
CA THR A 225 19.36 -25.11 -27.24
C THR A 225 20.72 -25.68 -27.62
N ASN A 226 21.05 -26.86 -27.10
CA ASN A 226 22.14 -27.65 -27.62
C ASN A 226 21.79 -27.96 -29.10
N GLY A 227 22.42 -27.23 -30.00
CA GLY A 227 22.43 -27.56 -31.41
C GLY A 227 23.41 -28.71 -31.59
N GLU A 228 22.95 -29.75 -32.24
CA GLU A 228 23.76 -30.78 -32.88
C GLU A 228 24.65 -30.17 -33.99
#